data_7e246e5a96efca66a9121d588df72d0f
#
_entry.id   7e246e5a96efca66a9121d588df72d0f
#
_cell.length_a   1.000
_cell.length_b   1.000
_cell.length_c   1.000
_cell.angle_alpha   90.00
_cell.angle_beta   90.00
_cell.angle_gamma   90.00
#
_symmetry.space_group_name_H-M   'P 1'
#
loop_
_entity.id
_entity.type
_entity.pdbx_description
1 polymer ?
#
loop_
_entity_poly.entity_id
_entity_poly.type
_entity_poly.pdbx_seq_one_letter_code
_entity_poly.pdbx_strand_id
1 'polypeptide(L)'
;MAVQYWLISGKEKLRLPVNPESNAYSSPFLYDDVEVEGLGEITVAKKRGLKEFEISTFWPSMYNPTYCGYSNFISPTSFVKKIESWRNKRQPIRYIVTGAAAVNVEVTIRDFEVEAERAGSPGDVYFSLSLKEWREVKVERVTIKKPKPKPRPPKPKPAPKKIYVVKKDDCLWNIAKKRSIYGDAMKWRKIYNANKKLIGKNPNLIYPKQRLVIPK
;
A
#
# COMPACT_ATOMS: atom_id res chain seq x y z
N MET A 1 -26.73 31.59 -15.87
CA MET A 1 -25.85 32.14 -14.80
C MET A 1 -24.51 32.50 -15.42
N ALA A 2 -23.93 33.62 -15.01
CA ALA A 2 -22.62 34.04 -15.51
C ALA A 2 -21.53 33.08 -14.99
N VAL A 3 -20.58 32.72 -15.85
CA VAL A 3 -19.43 31.91 -15.50
C VAL A 3 -18.52 32.69 -14.57
N GLN A 4 -18.02 32.09 -13.53
CA GLN A 4 -17.11 32.68 -12.55
C GLN A 4 -15.94 31.74 -12.29
N TYR A 5 -14.77 32.30 -12.15
CA TYR A 5 -13.52 31.58 -11.86
C TYR A 5 -13.03 31.97 -10.47
N TRP A 6 -12.82 30.97 -9.62
CA TRP A 6 -12.39 31.14 -8.26
C TRP A 6 -11.14 30.32 -7.96
N LEU A 7 -10.21 30.96 -7.27
CA LEU A 7 -9.06 30.31 -6.66
C LEU A 7 -9.16 30.48 -5.15
N ILE A 8 -9.04 29.40 -4.38
CA ILE A 8 -9.23 29.41 -2.92
C ILE A 8 -8.03 28.71 -2.26
N SER A 9 -7.36 29.43 -1.38
CA SER A 9 -6.27 28.90 -0.56
C SER A 9 -6.62 29.08 0.93
N GLY A 10 -6.99 27.97 1.59
CA GLY A 10 -7.47 27.98 2.97
C GLY A 10 -8.71 28.86 3.14
N LYS A 11 -8.60 29.99 3.86
CA LYS A 11 -9.70 30.95 4.07
C LYS A 11 -9.74 32.05 3.02
N GLU A 12 -8.69 32.21 2.23
CA GLU A 12 -8.59 33.26 1.21
C GLU A 12 -9.27 32.84 -0.08
N LYS A 13 -10.14 33.70 -0.59
CA LYS A 13 -10.86 33.51 -1.85
C LYS A 13 -10.48 34.60 -2.83
N LEU A 14 -10.20 34.22 -4.04
CA LEU A 14 -9.88 35.11 -5.15
C LEU A 14 -10.77 34.76 -6.33
N ARG A 15 -11.59 35.71 -6.76
CA ARG A 15 -12.37 35.62 -7.97
C ARG A 15 -11.63 36.38 -9.08
N LEU A 16 -11.59 35.82 -10.26
CA LEU A 16 -11.05 36.53 -11.41
C LEU A 16 -12.03 37.65 -11.83
N PRO A 17 -11.58 38.90 -11.93
CA PRO A 17 -12.46 40.01 -12.36
C PRO A 17 -12.79 39.88 -13.85
N VAL A 18 -11.86 39.40 -14.66
CA VAL A 18 -12.02 39.16 -16.09
C VAL A 18 -11.94 37.65 -16.31
N ASN A 19 -12.97 37.11 -16.92
CA ASN A 19 -12.99 35.70 -17.26
C ASN A 19 -12.01 35.39 -18.41
N PRO A 20 -11.31 34.24 -18.38
CA PRO A 20 -10.54 33.79 -19.52
C PRO A 20 -11.46 33.50 -20.74
N GLU A 21 -10.91 33.56 -21.91
CA GLU A 21 -11.66 33.32 -23.18
C GLU A 21 -12.13 31.88 -23.29
N SER A 22 -11.37 30.94 -22.75
CA SER A 22 -11.69 29.52 -22.77
C SER A 22 -11.52 28.86 -21.40
N ASN A 23 -12.30 27.80 -21.13
CA ASN A 23 -12.17 26.93 -20.00
C ASN A 23 -11.72 25.55 -20.48
N ALA A 24 -10.59 25.50 -21.16
CA ALA A 24 -10.03 24.26 -21.66
C ALA A 24 -9.25 23.54 -20.56
N TYR A 25 -9.35 22.24 -20.53
CA TYR A 25 -8.51 21.39 -19.68
C TYR A 25 -8.14 20.11 -20.40
N SER A 26 -6.97 19.60 -20.10
CA SER A 26 -6.51 18.29 -20.53
C SER A 26 -6.78 17.24 -19.45
N SER A 27 -7.21 16.06 -19.87
CA SER A 27 -7.43 14.91 -18.98
C SER A 27 -6.82 13.65 -19.59
N PRO A 28 -5.48 13.52 -19.57
CA PRO A 28 -4.81 12.43 -20.27
C PRO A 28 -5.11 11.07 -19.64
N PHE A 29 -5.34 10.07 -20.49
CA PHE A 29 -5.27 8.68 -20.11
C PHE A 29 -3.87 8.15 -20.45
N LEU A 30 -3.29 7.41 -19.55
CA LEU A 30 -1.96 6.83 -19.73
C LEU A 30 -2.10 5.37 -20.17
N TYR A 31 -1.35 5.01 -21.19
CA TYR A 31 -1.25 3.65 -21.71
C TYR A 31 0.23 3.27 -21.74
N ASP A 32 0.52 1.98 -21.58
CA ASP A 32 1.81 1.39 -21.93
C ASP A 32 1.60 0.45 -23.08
N ASP A 33 2.38 0.62 -24.12
CA ASP A 33 2.45 -0.30 -25.24
C ASP A 33 3.64 -1.23 -24.98
N VAL A 34 3.38 -2.53 -24.90
CA VAL A 34 4.37 -3.55 -24.58
C VAL A 34 4.42 -4.56 -25.71
N GLU A 35 5.59 -4.80 -26.26
CA GLU A 35 5.81 -5.83 -27.26
C GLU A 35 5.96 -7.19 -26.55
N VAL A 36 5.13 -8.15 -26.93
CA VAL A 36 5.14 -9.51 -26.40
C VAL A 36 5.53 -10.48 -27.51
N GLU A 37 6.59 -11.26 -27.27
CA GLU A 37 7.07 -12.24 -28.24
C GLU A 37 5.97 -13.24 -28.60
N GLY A 38 5.72 -13.39 -29.91
CA GLY A 38 4.68 -14.30 -30.44
C GLY A 38 3.24 -13.74 -30.44
N LEU A 39 2.96 -12.58 -29.80
CA LEU A 39 1.66 -11.92 -29.77
C LEU A 39 1.67 -10.55 -30.47
N GLY A 40 2.85 -9.92 -30.60
CA GLY A 40 3.00 -8.55 -31.08
C GLY A 40 2.79 -7.50 -29.99
N GLU A 41 2.51 -6.29 -30.40
CA GLU A 41 2.30 -5.13 -29.50
C GLU A 41 0.93 -5.21 -28.85
N ILE A 42 0.89 -5.08 -27.50
CA ILE A 42 -0.32 -5.02 -26.72
C ILE A 42 -0.37 -3.71 -25.92
N THR A 43 -1.53 -3.08 -25.85
CA THR A 43 -1.77 -1.85 -25.09
C THR A 43 -2.33 -2.18 -23.71
N VAL A 44 -1.65 -1.74 -22.67
CA VAL A 44 -2.07 -1.84 -21.27
C VAL A 44 -2.61 -0.50 -20.79
N ALA A 45 -3.91 -0.43 -20.53
CA ALA A 45 -4.54 0.77 -20.00
C ALA A 45 -4.12 1.04 -18.55
N LYS A 46 -3.57 2.22 -18.30
CA LYS A 46 -3.27 2.73 -16.95
C LYS A 46 -4.41 3.57 -16.39
N LYS A 47 -4.24 4.07 -15.19
CA LYS A 47 -5.18 5.02 -14.60
C LYS A 47 -5.07 6.38 -15.29
N ARG A 48 -6.17 7.14 -15.28
CA ARG A 48 -6.21 8.50 -15.75
C ARG A 48 -5.12 9.35 -15.09
N GLY A 49 -4.38 10.11 -15.88
CA GLY A 49 -3.45 11.14 -15.42
C GLY A 49 -4.12 12.27 -14.65
N LEU A 50 -3.35 13.19 -14.14
CA LEU A 50 -3.87 14.40 -13.49
C LEU A 50 -4.39 15.37 -14.56
N LYS A 51 -5.50 16.02 -14.28
CA LYS A 51 -6.03 17.08 -15.14
C LYS A 51 -5.10 18.29 -15.12
N GLU A 52 -4.94 18.93 -16.26
CA GLU A 52 -4.18 20.15 -16.44
C GLU A 52 -5.11 21.23 -16.93
N PHE A 53 -4.99 22.42 -16.34
CA PHE A 53 -5.81 23.57 -16.65
C PHE A 53 -4.89 24.74 -16.99
N GLU A 54 -5.23 25.46 -18.03
CA GLU A 54 -4.55 26.68 -18.42
C GLU A 54 -5.53 27.84 -18.37
N ILE A 55 -5.10 28.92 -17.71
CA ILE A 55 -5.88 30.14 -17.55
C ILE A 55 -5.03 31.28 -18.13
N SER A 56 -5.45 31.86 -19.22
CA SER A 56 -4.84 33.06 -19.80
C SER A 56 -5.86 34.19 -19.80
N THR A 57 -5.56 35.27 -19.10
CA THR A 57 -6.42 36.43 -18.96
C THR A 57 -5.61 37.62 -18.45
N PHE A 58 -6.27 38.66 -18.00
CA PHE A 58 -5.61 39.81 -17.40
C PHE A 58 -6.30 40.23 -16.09
N TRP A 59 -5.55 40.89 -15.24
CA TRP A 59 -6.02 41.53 -14.04
C TRP A 59 -6.02 43.03 -14.22
N PRO A 60 -7.20 43.67 -14.27
CA PRO A 60 -7.29 45.10 -14.61
C PRO A 60 -6.84 45.97 -13.44
N SER A 61 -6.25 47.12 -13.78
CA SER A 61 -5.91 48.18 -12.83
C SER A 61 -7.13 48.97 -12.38
N MET A 62 -8.09 49.13 -13.29
CA MET A 62 -9.33 49.88 -13.08
C MET A 62 -10.55 49.04 -13.44
N TYR A 63 -11.66 49.30 -12.75
CA TYR A 63 -12.93 48.65 -13.07
C TYR A 63 -13.51 49.15 -14.39
N ASN A 64 -13.91 48.22 -15.22
CA ASN A 64 -14.65 48.50 -16.44
C ASN A 64 -15.82 47.50 -16.57
N PRO A 65 -17.09 47.99 -16.62
CA PRO A 65 -18.27 47.13 -16.66
C PRO A 65 -18.38 46.25 -17.92
N THR A 66 -17.62 46.59 -18.99
CA THR A 66 -17.66 45.84 -20.25
C THR A 66 -17.06 44.46 -20.13
N TYR A 67 -16.00 44.29 -19.31
CA TYR A 67 -15.29 43.02 -19.18
C TYR A 67 -15.14 42.52 -17.71
N CYS A 68 -15.32 43.43 -16.74
CA CYS A 68 -15.21 43.02 -15.31
C CYS A 68 -16.53 42.46 -14.78
N GLY A 69 -16.49 41.28 -14.23
CA GLY A 69 -17.66 40.64 -13.60
C GLY A 69 -18.03 41.22 -12.23
N TYR A 70 -17.19 42.06 -11.62
CA TYR A 70 -17.44 42.77 -10.35
C TYR A 70 -16.40 43.88 -10.16
N SER A 71 -16.71 44.85 -9.29
CA SER A 71 -15.93 46.09 -9.13
C SER A 71 -14.93 46.09 -7.97
N ASN A 72 -15.14 45.25 -6.97
CA ASN A 72 -14.32 45.29 -5.75
C ASN A 72 -13.26 44.17 -5.75
N PHE A 73 -12.20 44.36 -6.55
CA PHE A 73 -11.07 43.45 -6.62
C PHE A 73 -9.78 44.12 -6.11
N ILE A 74 -8.81 43.30 -5.72
CA ILE A 74 -7.51 43.79 -5.25
C ILE A 74 -6.67 44.36 -6.38
N SER A 75 -5.69 45.19 -6.06
CA SER A 75 -4.80 45.77 -7.08
C SER A 75 -3.99 44.67 -7.82
N PRO A 76 -3.59 44.90 -9.07
CA PRO A 76 -2.79 43.95 -9.85
C PRO A 76 -1.52 43.49 -9.13
N THR A 77 -0.78 44.41 -8.52
CA THR A 77 0.41 44.09 -7.75
C THR A 77 0.11 43.17 -6.56
N SER A 78 -1.02 43.38 -5.85
CA SER A 78 -1.45 42.52 -4.74
C SER A 78 -1.88 41.13 -5.22
N PHE A 79 -2.48 41.06 -6.41
CA PHE A 79 -2.82 39.80 -7.05
C PHE A 79 -1.56 38.96 -7.34
N VAL A 80 -0.56 39.55 -8.02
CA VAL A 80 0.70 38.85 -8.32
C VAL A 80 1.36 38.33 -7.06
N LYS A 81 1.54 39.16 -6.04
CA LYS A 81 2.14 38.75 -4.76
C LYS A 81 1.34 37.63 -4.08
N LYS A 82 0.02 37.64 -4.20
CA LYS A 82 -0.85 36.62 -3.61
C LYS A 82 -0.67 35.28 -4.32
N ILE A 83 -0.68 35.24 -5.64
CA ILE A 83 -0.46 34.00 -6.42
C ILE A 83 0.94 33.43 -6.16
N GLU A 84 1.97 34.25 -6.16
CA GLU A 84 3.34 33.83 -5.80
C GLU A 84 3.43 33.27 -4.38
N SER A 85 2.79 33.92 -3.42
CA SER A 85 2.73 33.43 -2.03
C SER A 85 2.07 32.04 -1.96
N TRP A 86 0.97 31.83 -2.66
CA TRP A 86 0.29 30.54 -2.70
C TRP A 86 1.14 29.47 -3.37
N ARG A 87 1.81 29.78 -4.48
CA ARG A 87 2.75 28.88 -5.15
C ARG A 87 3.88 28.46 -4.22
N ASN A 88 4.46 29.43 -3.48
CA ASN A 88 5.57 29.20 -2.60
C ASN A 88 5.22 28.37 -1.34
N LYS A 89 3.97 28.41 -0.90
CA LYS A 89 3.46 27.54 0.18
C LYS A 89 3.44 26.05 -0.20
N ARG A 90 3.51 25.72 -1.50
CA ARG A 90 3.46 24.34 -2.03
C ARG A 90 2.27 23.51 -1.55
N GLN A 91 1.19 24.16 -1.18
CA GLN A 91 -0.05 23.53 -0.76
C GLN A 91 -1.06 23.56 -1.90
N PRO A 92 -1.96 22.58 -2.00
CA PRO A 92 -3.02 22.62 -2.97
C PRO A 92 -3.97 23.79 -2.71
N ILE A 93 -4.46 24.38 -3.79
CA ILE A 93 -5.52 25.37 -3.78
C ILE A 93 -6.75 24.79 -4.46
N ARG A 94 -7.91 25.29 -4.16
CA ARG A 94 -9.15 24.86 -4.79
C ARG A 94 -9.46 25.75 -5.99
N TYR A 95 -9.60 25.14 -7.16
CA TYR A 95 -10.00 25.77 -8.41
C TYR A 95 -11.48 25.47 -8.68
N ILE A 96 -12.29 26.51 -8.83
CA ILE A 96 -13.73 26.39 -9.06
C ILE A 96 -14.10 27.23 -10.26
N VAL A 97 -14.78 26.62 -11.20
CA VAL A 97 -15.44 27.28 -12.34
C VAL A 97 -16.93 26.98 -12.23
N THR A 98 -17.75 28.03 -12.24
CA THR A 98 -19.20 27.89 -12.26
C THR A 98 -19.70 27.93 -13.70
N GLY A 99 -20.87 27.36 -13.97
CA GLY A 99 -21.46 27.33 -15.31
C GLY A 99 -21.72 25.92 -15.84
N ALA A 100 -21.94 25.78 -17.14
CA ALA A 100 -22.30 24.51 -17.77
C ALA A 100 -21.16 23.48 -17.69
N ALA A 101 -19.89 23.92 -17.84
CA ALA A 101 -18.71 23.07 -17.66
C ALA A 101 -18.10 23.33 -16.27
N ALA A 102 -18.88 23.06 -15.21
CA ALA A 102 -18.46 23.31 -13.85
C ALA A 102 -17.23 22.47 -13.46
N VAL A 103 -16.23 23.12 -12.88
CA VAL A 103 -15.01 22.50 -12.33
C VAL A 103 -14.95 22.79 -10.84
N ASN A 104 -14.61 21.80 -10.05
CA ASN A 104 -14.37 21.96 -8.61
C ASN A 104 -13.33 20.93 -8.19
N VAL A 105 -12.07 21.31 -8.24
CA VAL A 105 -10.94 20.39 -7.99
C VAL A 105 -9.85 21.06 -7.16
N GLU A 106 -9.11 20.28 -6.42
CA GLU A 106 -7.87 20.72 -5.80
C GLU A 106 -6.74 20.68 -6.83
N VAL A 107 -5.97 21.76 -6.91
CA VAL A 107 -4.90 21.93 -7.89
C VAL A 107 -3.65 22.51 -7.24
N THR A 108 -2.53 22.31 -7.88
CA THR A 108 -1.26 22.99 -7.57
C THR A 108 -0.93 23.97 -8.68
N ILE A 109 -0.41 25.12 -8.33
CA ILE A 109 0.11 26.09 -9.28
C ILE A 109 1.44 25.55 -9.82
N ARG A 110 1.50 25.25 -11.11
CA ARG A 110 2.71 24.73 -11.76
C ARG A 110 3.54 25.84 -12.33
N ASP A 111 2.88 26.74 -13.02
CA ASP A 111 3.51 27.90 -13.60
C ASP A 111 2.63 29.12 -13.47
N PHE A 112 3.26 30.28 -13.38
CA PHE A 112 2.63 31.57 -13.33
C PHE A 112 3.53 32.56 -14.04
N GLU A 113 3.14 32.92 -15.26
CA GLU A 113 3.84 33.88 -16.10
C GLU A 113 3.10 35.19 -16.07
N VAL A 114 3.84 36.27 -15.90
CA VAL A 114 3.33 37.64 -15.99
C VAL A 114 3.95 38.26 -17.25
N GLU A 115 3.10 38.61 -18.15
CA GLU A 115 3.53 39.24 -19.40
C GLU A 115 3.96 40.71 -19.18
N ALA A 116 4.75 41.20 -20.09
CA ALA A 116 5.10 42.63 -20.12
C ALA A 116 3.86 43.50 -20.28
N GLU A 117 3.93 44.71 -19.71
CA GLU A 117 2.87 45.71 -19.86
C GLU A 117 2.56 46.00 -21.33
N ARG A 118 1.28 45.99 -21.68
CA ARG A 118 0.85 46.22 -23.04
C ARG A 118 0.54 47.69 -23.25
N ALA A 119 1.02 48.24 -24.40
CA ALA A 119 0.68 49.61 -24.82
C ALA A 119 -0.86 49.77 -24.94
N GLY A 120 -1.39 50.80 -24.34
CA GLY A 120 -2.84 51.10 -24.34
C GLY A 120 -3.61 50.56 -23.10
N SER A 121 -2.98 49.78 -22.26
CA SER A 121 -3.58 49.26 -21.00
C SER A 121 -2.61 49.42 -19.83
N PRO A 122 -2.21 50.66 -19.47
CA PRO A 122 -1.23 50.86 -18.41
C PRO A 122 -1.74 50.41 -17.06
N GLY A 123 -0.90 49.64 -16.35
CA GLY A 123 -1.18 49.10 -15.03
C GLY A 123 -1.99 47.80 -15.01
N ASP A 124 -2.51 47.31 -16.12
CA ASP A 124 -3.13 46.00 -16.24
C ASP A 124 -2.06 44.91 -16.28
N VAL A 125 -2.31 43.79 -15.59
CA VAL A 125 -1.40 42.65 -15.55
C VAL A 125 -1.96 41.51 -16.36
N TYR A 126 -1.36 41.23 -17.51
CA TYR A 126 -1.64 40.04 -18.32
C TYR A 126 -0.86 38.85 -17.75
N PHE A 127 -1.51 37.70 -17.65
CA PHE A 127 -0.88 36.54 -17.09
C PHE A 127 -1.38 35.24 -17.69
N SER A 128 -0.53 34.22 -17.63
CA SER A 128 -0.91 32.83 -17.79
C SER A 128 -0.63 32.05 -16.54
N LEU A 129 -1.54 31.12 -16.20
CA LEU A 129 -1.51 30.32 -14.98
C LEU A 129 -1.78 28.88 -15.35
N SER A 130 -0.74 28.03 -15.19
CA SER A 130 -0.85 26.59 -15.37
C SER A 130 -1.14 25.91 -14.03
N LEU A 131 -2.25 25.18 -13.98
CA LEU A 131 -2.71 24.45 -12.80
C LEU A 131 -2.76 22.96 -13.11
N LYS A 132 -2.37 22.15 -12.14
CA LYS A 132 -2.44 20.68 -12.25
C LYS A 132 -3.22 20.10 -11.08
N GLU A 133 -4.14 19.18 -11.38
CA GLU A 133 -4.95 18.49 -10.38
C GLU A 133 -4.08 17.94 -9.25
N TRP A 134 -4.53 18.11 -8.02
CA TRP A 134 -3.95 17.48 -6.85
C TRP A 134 -4.78 16.30 -6.41
N ARG A 135 -4.15 15.18 -6.15
CA ARG A 135 -4.79 14.02 -5.53
C ARG A 135 -4.07 13.69 -4.23
N GLU A 136 -4.80 13.70 -3.15
CA GLU A 136 -4.28 13.25 -1.88
C GLU A 136 -4.04 11.72 -1.94
N VAL A 137 -2.80 11.31 -1.70
CA VAL A 137 -2.47 9.90 -1.61
C VAL A 137 -2.75 9.42 -0.20
N LYS A 138 -3.87 8.73 -0.01
CA LYS A 138 -4.11 8.00 1.23
C LYS A 138 -3.28 6.71 1.20
N VAL A 139 -2.16 6.73 1.88
CA VAL A 139 -1.35 5.52 2.09
C VAL A 139 -2.05 4.66 3.14
N GLU A 140 -2.85 3.71 2.69
CA GLU A 140 -3.31 2.65 3.58
C GLU A 140 -2.12 1.75 3.92
N ARG A 141 -1.72 1.76 5.18
CA ARG A 141 -0.75 0.77 5.67
C ARG A 141 -1.42 -0.59 5.63
N VAL A 142 -1.19 -1.34 4.58
CA VAL A 142 -1.56 -2.74 4.53
C VAL A 142 -0.70 -3.45 5.57
N THR A 143 -1.30 -3.72 6.73
CA THR A 143 -0.70 -4.61 7.71
C THR A 143 -0.76 -6.01 7.11
N ILE A 144 0.33 -6.43 6.48
CA ILE A 144 0.48 -7.83 6.03
C ILE A 144 0.44 -8.67 7.30
N LYS A 145 -0.73 -9.22 7.62
CA LYS A 145 -0.84 -10.26 8.65
C LYS A 145 0.08 -11.39 8.21
N LYS A 146 1.21 -11.55 8.88
CA LYS A 146 2.08 -12.73 8.66
C LYS A 146 1.16 -13.96 8.66
N PRO A 147 1.23 -14.83 7.64
CA PRO A 147 0.41 -16.03 7.63
C PRO A 147 0.66 -16.78 8.95
N LYS A 148 -0.41 -17.09 9.66
CA LYS A 148 -0.30 -17.93 10.87
C LYS A 148 0.49 -19.18 10.49
N PRO A 149 1.56 -19.53 11.22
CA PRO A 149 2.32 -20.73 10.92
C PRO A 149 1.34 -21.90 10.87
N LYS A 150 1.36 -22.65 9.76
CA LYS A 150 0.54 -23.86 9.63
C LYS A 150 0.75 -24.71 10.88
N PRO A 151 -0.30 -25.26 11.51
CA PRO A 151 -0.15 -26.16 12.65
C PRO A 151 0.85 -27.24 12.28
N ARG A 152 1.89 -27.43 13.08
CA ARG A 152 2.81 -28.55 12.87
C ARG A 152 1.99 -29.84 12.85
N PRO A 153 2.25 -30.75 11.89
CA PRO A 153 1.59 -32.03 11.91
C PRO A 153 1.78 -32.67 13.29
N PRO A 154 0.74 -33.28 13.88
CA PRO A 154 0.83 -33.86 15.19
C PRO A 154 1.99 -34.86 15.22
N LYS A 155 2.83 -34.77 16.27
CA LYS A 155 3.92 -35.73 16.44
C LYS A 155 3.34 -37.14 16.36
N PRO A 156 3.97 -38.10 15.62
CA PRO A 156 3.46 -39.42 15.49
C PRO A 156 3.29 -40.03 16.90
N LYS A 157 2.11 -40.57 17.16
CA LYS A 157 1.82 -41.26 18.43
C LYS A 157 2.89 -42.34 18.63
N PRO A 158 3.49 -42.46 19.84
CA PRO A 158 4.47 -43.52 20.10
C PRO A 158 3.84 -44.86 19.79
N ALA A 159 4.57 -45.67 19.01
CA ALA A 159 4.11 -46.99 18.62
C ALA A 159 3.80 -47.84 19.88
N PRO A 160 2.78 -48.70 19.87
CA PRO A 160 2.42 -49.52 21.03
C PRO A 160 3.63 -50.33 21.49
N LYS A 161 3.99 -50.16 22.74
CA LYS A 161 5.11 -50.89 23.38
C LYS A 161 4.70 -52.33 23.55
N LYS A 162 5.45 -53.30 22.99
CA LYS A 162 5.25 -54.73 23.21
C LYS A 162 5.64 -55.05 24.65
N ILE A 163 4.78 -55.74 25.39
CA ILE A 163 5.04 -56.16 26.77
C ILE A 163 5.29 -57.67 26.79
N TYR A 164 6.35 -58.11 27.46
CA TYR A 164 6.65 -59.50 27.69
C TYR A 164 6.52 -59.83 29.19
N VAL A 165 5.86 -60.92 29.49
CA VAL A 165 5.74 -61.41 30.89
C VAL A 165 6.80 -62.50 31.14
N VAL A 166 7.69 -62.25 32.07
CA VAL A 166 8.79 -63.14 32.43
C VAL A 166 8.24 -64.49 32.94
N LYS A 167 8.75 -65.59 32.40
CA LYS A 167 8.43 -66.95 32.81
C LYS A 167 9.51 -67.48 33.72
N LYS A 168 9.22 -68.61 34.42
CA LYS A 168 10.22 -69.31 35.20
C LYS A 168 11.40 -69.70 34.33
N ASP A 169 12.64 -69.51 34.80
CA ASP A 169 13.91 -69.78 34.13
C ASP A 169 14.23 -68.87 32.93
N ASP A 170 13.50 -67.76 32.74
CA ASP A 170 13.85 -66.74 31.80
C ASP A 170 15.00 -65.84 32.29
N CYS A 171 15.92 -65.50 31.42
CA CYS A 171 16.86 -64.40 31.59
C CYS A 171 16.76 -63.44 30.44
N LEU A 172 17.23 -62.17 30.57
CA LEU A 172 17.12 -61.15 29.51
C LEU A 172 17.75 -61.61 28.20
N TRP A 173 18.81 -62.39 28.25
CA TRP A 173 19.48 -62.96 27.09
C TRP A 173 18.56 -63.91 26.34
N ASN A 174 17.95 -64.88 27.05
CA ASN A 174 17.02 -65.84 26.50
C ASN A 174 15.75 -65.20 25.96
N ILE A 175 15.26 -64.15 26.63
CA ILE A 175 14.10 -63.37 26.17
C ILE A 175 14.47 -62.67 24.82
N ALA A 176 15.63 -62.02 24.73
CA ALA A 176 16.05 -61.32 23.52
C ALA A 176 16.29 -62.30 22.35
N LYS A 177 16.80 -63.51 22.61
CA LYS A 177 17.05 -64.59 21.61
C LYS A 177 15.75 -65.09 20.96
N LYS A 178 14.59 -64.97 21.63
CA LYS A 178 13.32 -65.46 21.07
C LYS A 178 12.98 -64.70 19.75
N ARG A 179 12.71 -65.44 18.68
CA ARG A 179 12.34 -64.88 17.35
C ARG A 179 11.15 -63.94 17.44
N SER A 180 10.24 -64.18 18.36
CA SER A 180 9.07 -63.30 18.61
C SER A 180 9.42 -61.96 19.25
N ILE A 181 10.66 -61.80 19.73
CA ILE A 181 11.15 -60.57 20.40
C ILE A 181 12.16 -59.89 19.45
N TYR A 182 13.41 -60.33 19.41
CA TYR A 182 14.42 -59.78 18.54
C TYR A 182 15.12 -60.83 17.67
N GLY A 183 15.05 -62.11 18.01
CA GLY A 183 15.82 -63.17 17.38
C GLY A 183 17.32 -63.06 17.60
N ASP A 184 17.78 -62.16 18.45
CA ASP A 184 19.17 -61.81 18.68
C ASP A 184 19.40 -61.59 20.18
N ALA A 185 20.18 -62.50 20.77
CA ALA A 185 20.46 -62.48 22.18
C ALA A 185 21.26 -61.25 22.64
N MET A 186 22.13 -60.70 21.77
CA MET A 186 22.93 -59.49 22.09
C MET A 186 22.09 -58.23 22.37
N LYS A 187 20.84 -58.22 21.91
CA LYS A 187 19.89 -57.10 22.14
C LYS A 187 19.27 -57.08 23.53
N TRP A 188 19.67 -57.98 24.44
CA TRP A 188 19.19 -57.96 25.82
C TRP A 188 19.40 -56.64 26.53
N ARG A 189 20.46 -55.91 26.19
CA ARG A 189 20.75 -54.56 26.71
C ARG A 189 19.64 -53.56 26.41
N LYS A 190 18.97 -53.67 25.26
CA LYS A 190 17.80 -52.79 24.93
C LYS A 190 16.66 -53.06 25.91
N ILE A 191 16.37 -54.31 26.21
CA ILE A 191 15.33 -54.69 27.18
C ILE A 191 15.69 -54.17 28.57
N TYR A 192 16.93 -54.38 29.01
CA TYR A 192 17.42 -53.88 30.29
C TYR A 192 17.26 -52.36 30.41
N ASN A 193 17.77 -51.60 29.44
CA ASN A 193 17.72 -50.15 29.48
C ASN A 193 16.29 -49.59 29.50
N ALA A 194 15.36 -50.22 28.78
CA ALA A 194 13.96 -49.84 28.77
C ALA A 194 13.25 -50.14 30.09
N ASN A 195 13.78 -51.10 30.90
CA ASN A 195 13.19 -51.54 32.13
C ASN A 195 14.10 -51.35 33.35
N LYS A 196 15.13 -50.50 33.22
CA LYS A 196 16.13 -50.28 34.29
C LYS A 196 15.53 -49.88 35.63
N LYS A 197 14.43 -49.09 35.60
CA LYS A 197 13.72 -48.69 36.81
C LYS A 197 13.02 -49.89 37.54
N LEU A 198 12.61 -50.88 36.74
CA LEU A 198 11.88 -52.05 37.27
C LEU A 198 12.85 -53.17 37.66
N ILE A 199 13.94 -53.36 36.93
CA ILE A 199 14.93 -54.44 37.19
C ILE A 199 15.95 -54.01 38.27
N GLY A 200 16.26 -52.68 38.32
CA GLY A 200 17.28 -52.16 39.20
C GLY A 200 18.70 -52.20 38.60
N LYS A 201 19.71 -52.23 39.46
CA LYS A 201 21.14 -52.15 39.05
C LYS A 201 21.69 -53.45 38.45
N ASN A 202 21.11 -54.63 38.86
CA ASN A 202 21.59 -55.92 38.41
C ASN A 202 20.69 -56.49 37.28
N PRO A 203 21.18 -56.60 36.02
CA PRO A 203 20.38 -57.07 34.86
C PRO A 203 20.01 -58.55 34.96
N ASN A 204 20.67 -59.33 35.83
CA ASN A 204 20.40 -60.76 36.03
C ASN A 204 19.26 -61.01 36.98
N LEU A 205 18.78 -59.99 37.71
CA LEU A 205 17.72 -60.11 38.69
C LEU A 205 16.37 -59.79 38.09
N ILE A 206 15.76 -60.77 37.44
CA ILE A 206 14.38 -60.70 36.94
C ILE A 206 13.56 -61.82 37.57
N TYR A 207 12.27 -61.55 37.83
CA TYR A 207 11.41 -62.48 38.53
C TYR A 207 10.25 -62.93 37.59
N PRO A 208 9.81 -64.20 37.75
CA PRO A 208 8.61 -64.71 37.11
C PRO A 208 7.41 -63.78 37.35
N LYS A 209 6.55 -63.59 36.29
CA LYS A 209 5.38 -62.70 36.26
C LYS A 209 5.73 -61.20 36.13
N GLN A 210 7.01 -60.79 36.12
CA GLN A 210 7.43 -59.42 35.88
C GLN A 210 7.11 -59.01 34.43
N ARG A 211 6.56 -57.81 34.24
CA ARG A 211 6.16 -57.30 32.91
C ARG A 211 7.23 -56.40 32.40
N LEU A 212 7.92 -56.84 31.35
CA LEU A 212 9.02 -56.08 30.69
C LEU A 212 8.52 -55.41 29.42
N VAL A 213 8.87 -54.16 29.24
CA VAL A 213 8.63 -53.40 28.00
C VAL A 213 9.71 -53.80 26.99
N ILE A 214 9.29 -54.24 25.84
CA ILE A 214 10.18 -54.57 24.72
C ILE A 214 10.20 -53.41 23.74
N PRO A 215 11.26 -52.59 23.72
CA PRO A 215 11.42 -51.56 22.70
C PRO A 215 11.64 -52.17 21.31
N LYS A 216 11.28 -51.45 20.29
CA LYS A 216 11.57 -51.84 18.89
C LYS A 216 13.04 -51.73 18.58
#